data_dd4b71fc142f878b40b43d98212e5cd6
#
_entry.id   dd4b71fc142f878b40b43d98212e5cd6
#
_cell.length_a   1.000
_cell.length_b   1.000
_cell.length_c   1.000
_cell.angle_alpha   90.00
_cell.angle_beta   90.00
_cell.angle_gamma   90.00
#
_symmetry.space_group_name_H-M   'P 1'
#
loop_
_entity.id
_entity.type
_entity.pdbx_description
1 polymer ?
#
loop_
_entity_poly.entity_id
_entity_poly.type
_entity_poly.pdbx_seq_one_letter_code
_entity_poly.pdbx_strand_id
1 'polypeptide(L)'
;MMLPISVCMIAKNEDNHIEECLKRLKPCRFEVIVVDTGSVDRTVEIAQRYADKVFHFAWCNDFSAARNFSIQQASNDWVLIIDCDEYLENVNLAELEEATNRNSHSVGMIVRNNPYSIQGVRSIMSERIGRLFNRRYCHFEGIIHEQVFTLDGREPDSFQIPLTFYHEGYVSESGKRMRATRNLELLLHDLESKGPSPFIYYQLGQNYISLNDLDKAVQYCQKGLKLNADPNSAIVQSMVETYGYCLLELAKYDIAMELQDIYTQFSQRADFIYLMGMIYMKNGIYDKAIEEFRKATTFSTCSRKGINSYQANYNIASIYENMGELEEARTYYKKCGDYAPAVRRLKEIAAS
;
A
#
# COMPACT_ATOMS: atom_id res chain seq x y z
N MET A 1 34.18 -0.18 -8.84
CA MET A 1 33.56 0.17 -10.14
C MET A 1 32.27 0.88 -9.80
N MET A 2 31.86 1.94 -10.48
CA MET A 2 30.54 2.54 -10.26
C MET A 2 29.50 1.64 -10.91
N LEU A 3 28.45 1.28 -10.18
CA LEU A 3 27.30 0.61 -10.78
C LEU A 3 26.62 1.55 -11.77
N PRO A 4 26.39 1.11 -13.02
CA PRO A 4 25.78 1.94 -14.06
C PRO A 4 24.25 2.02 -13.84
N ILE A 5 23.86 2.70 -12.75
CA ILE A 5 22.46 2.95 -12.39
C ILE A 5 22.20 4.44 -12.42
N SER A 6 21.10 4.85 -13.04
CA SER A 6 20.58 6.21 -12.99
C SER A 6 19.37 6.24 -12.06
N VAL A 7 19.42 7.08 -11.03
CA VAL A 7 18.26 7.39 -10.18
C VAL A 7 17.44 8.45 -10.90
N CYS A 8 16.17 8.16 -11.17
CA CYS A 8 15.24 9.04 -11.84
C CYS A 8 14.13 9.45 -10.86
N MET A 9 13.95 10.74 -10.70
CA MET A 9 13.04 11.33 -9.74
C MET A 9 12.18 12.40 -10.42
N ILE A 10 10.89 12.43 -10.14
CA ILE A 10 10.00 13.55 -10.47
C ILE A 10 9.73 14.34 -9.20
N ALA A 11 9.72 15.67 -9.27
CA ALA A 11 9.55 16.54 -8.11
C ALA A 11 8.54 17.66 -8.37
N LYS A 12 7.76 18.02 -7.33
CA LYS A 12 6.92 19.22 -7.32
C LYS A 12 6.68 19.68 -5.89
N ASN A 13 7.26 20.83 -5.52
CA ASN A 13 7.14 21.43 -4.19
C ASN A 13 7.59 20.48 -3.06
N GLU A 14 8.81 19.98 -3.17
CA GLU A 14 9.44 19.01 -2.26
C GLU A 14 10.67 19.59 -1.52
N ASP A 15 10.73 20.91 -1.32
CA ASP A 15 11.90 21.57 -0.72
C ASP A 15 12.20 21.08 0.71
N ASN A 16 11.23 20.53 1.42
CA ASN A 16 11.39 19.94 2.76
C ASN A 16 12.02 18.54 2.75
N HIS A 17 11.98 17.81 1.63
CA HIS A 17 12.36 16.40 1.55
C HIS A 17 13.55 16.14 0.62
N ILE A 18 13.58 16.82 -0.54
CA ILE A 18 14.50 16.49 -1.63
C ILE A 18 15.97 16.59 -1.22
N GLU A 19 16.36 17.53 -0.33
CA GLU A 19 17.75 17.69 0.09
C GLU A 19 18.27 16.45 0.83
N GLU A 20 17.51 15.96 1.80
CA GLU A 20 17.88 14.76 2.57
C GLU A 20 17.90 13.52 1.68
N CYS A 21 16.91 13.37 0.79
CA CYS A 21 16.86 12.27 -0.16
C CYS A 21 18.13 12.23 -1.03
N LEU A 22 18.51 13.35 -1.65
CA LEU A 22 19.66 13.44 -2.52
C LEU A 22 20.98 13.24 -1.77
N LYS A 23 21.11 13.75 -0.54
CA LYS A 23 22.29 13.55 0.31
C LYS A 23 22.51 12.07 0.64
N ARG A 24 21.46 11.31 0.90
CA ARG A 24 21.56 9.87 1.22
C ARG A 24 21.94 9.01 0.02
N LEU A 25 21.66 9.46 -1.19
CA LEU A 25 22.08 8.76 -2.42
C LEU A 25 23.54 8.97 -2.77
N LYS A 26 24.14 10.08 -2.34
CA LYS A 26 25.51 10.48 -2.72
C LYS A 26 26.60 9.42 -2.48
N PRO A 27 26.59 8.65 -1.37
CA PRO A 27 27.57 7.57 -1.16
C PRO A 27 27.54 6.48 -2.21
N CYS A 28 26.40 6.23 -2.86
CA CYS A 28 26.22 5.18 -3.87
C CYS A 28 26.85 5.55 -5.20
N ARG A 29 27.12 6.84 -5.45
CA ARG A 29 27.66 7.37 -6.71
C ARG A 29 26.82 6.98 -7.94
N PHE A 30 25.53 6.87 -7.77
CA PHE A 30 24.59 6.73 -8.89
C PHE A 30 24.52 8.07 -9.66
N GLU A 31 24.22 8.00 -10.95
CA GLU A 31 23.78 9.19 -11.66
C GLU A 31 22.40 9.60 -11.13
N VAL A 32 22.21 10.87 -10.77
CA VAL A 32 20.95 11.37 -10.23
C VAL A 32 20.32 12.38 -11.17
N ILE A 33 19.09 12.10 -11.58
CA ILE A 33 18.30 12.91 -12.50
C ILE A 33 17.02 13.34 -11.77
N VAL A 34 16.80 14.65 -11.70
CA VAL A 34 15.57 15.24 -11.16
C VAL A 34 14.81 15.93 -12.27
N VAL A 35 13.54 15.61 -12.41
CA VAL A 35 12.61 16.27 -13.32
C VAL A 35 11.58 17.05 -12.52
N ASP A 36 11.69 18.38 -12.58
CA ASP A 36 10.74 19.28 -11.98
C ASP A 36 9.46 19.37 -12.82
N THR A 37 8.30 19.19 -12.18
CA THR A 37 6.98 19.23 -12.82
C THR A 37 6.20 20.51 -12.51
N GLY A 38 6.91 21.60 -12.18
CA GLY A 38 6.34 22.92 -11.95
C GLY A 38 6.33 23.30 -10.47
N SER A 39 7.48 23.21 -9.79
CA SER A 39 7.68 23.72 -8.43
C SER A 39 7.70 25.23 -8.40
N VAL A 40 7.18 25.79 -7.31
CA VAL A 40 7.18 27.24 -6.99
C VAL A 40 7.96 27.55 -5.71
N ASP A 41 8.48 26.55 -5.05
CA ASP A 41 9.33 26.61 -3.85
C ASP A 41 10.82 26.46 -4.20
N ARG A 42 11.64 26.08 -3.25
CA ARG A 42 13.10 25.93 -3.42
C ARG A 42 13.52 24.57 -3.99
N THR A 43 12.59 23.72 -4.39
CA THR A 43 12.88 22.36 -4.89
C THR A 43 13.93 22.35 -6.00
N VAL A 44 13.76 23.21 -7.03
CA VAL A 44 14.69 23.27 -8.18
C VAL A 44 16.06 23.76 -7.75
N GLU A 45 16.14 24.80 -6.89
CA GLU A 45 17.40 25.32 -6.37
C GLU A 45 18.19 24.23 -5.62
N ILE A 46 17.49 23.44 -4.79
CA ILE A 46 18.11 22.36 -4.03
C ILE A 46 18.55 21.23 -4.97
N ALA A 47 17.69 20.82 -5.90
CA ALA A 47 18.02 19.78 -6.87
C ALA A 47 19.29 20.11 -7.66
N GLN A 48 19.46 21.36 -8.11
CA GLN A 48 20.65 21.83 -8.85
C GLN A 48 21.97 21.72 -8.07
N ARG A 49 21.91 21.66 -6.72
CA ARG A 49 23.12 21.52 -5.88
C ARG A 49 23.56 20.07 -5.70
N TYR A 50 22.66 19.11 -5.83
CA TYR A 50 22.90 17.74 -5.42
C TYR A 50 22.71 16.70 -6.53
N ALA A 51 21.88 16.98 -7.55
CA ALA A 51 21.66 16.11 -8.69
C ALA A 51 22.70 16.36 -9.80
N ASP A 52 22.96 15.33 -10.62
CA ASP A 52 23.83 15.47 -11.79
C ASP A 52 23.14 16.20 -12.93
N LYS A 53 21.81 16.01 -13.04
CA LYS A 53 20.98 16.62 -14.08
C LYS A 53 19.64 17.06 -13.51
N VAL A 54 19.19 18.25 -13.92
CA VAL A 54 17.86 18.77 -13.57
C VAL A 54 17.15 19.19 -14.86
N PHE A 55 15.96 18.68 -15.07
CA PHE A 55 15.11 18.99 -16.22
C PHE A 55 13.76 19.52 -15.78
N HIS A 56 13.06 20.17 -16.71
CA HIS A 56 11.67 20.59 -16.51
C HIS A 56 10.74 19.81 -17.43
N PHE A 57 9.60 19.40 -16.89
CA PHE A 57 8.52 18.75 -17.61
C PHE A 57 7.22 19.48 -17.35
N ALA A 58 6.56 19.95 -18.41
CA ALA A 58 5.26 20.59 -18.29
C ALA A 58 4.23 19.54 -17.82
N TRP A 59 3.68 19.72 -16.62
CA TRP A 59 2.73 18.77 -16.06
C TRP A 59 1.50 18.60 -16.95
N CYS A 60 1.22 17.38 -17.38
CA CYS A 60 0.13 17.01 -18.26
C CYS A 60 -0.92 16.09 -17.62
N ASN A 61 -1.01 16.05 -16.28
CA ASN A 61 -1.89 15.17 -15.53
C ASN A 61 -1.63 13.66 -15.76
N ASP A 62 -0.38 13.31 -16.02
CA ASP A 62 0.06 11.94 -16.27
C ASP A 62 1.41 11.69 -15.57
N PHE A 63 1.38 10.85 -14.52
CA PHE A 63 2.59 10.48 -13.79
C PHE A 63 3.51 9.60 -14.62
N SER A 64 2.96 8.66 -15.41
CA SER A 64 3.79 7.79 -16.25
C SER A 64 4.54 8.59 -17.31
N ALA A 65 3.91 9.59 -17.91
CA ALA A 65 4.57 10.48 -18.87
C ALA A 65 5.76 11.22 -18.24
N ALA A 66 5.58 11.77 -17.03
CA ALA A 66 6.65 12.47 -16.32
C ALA A 66 7.78 11.51 -15.91
N ARG A 67 7.47 10.30 -15.39
CA ARG A 67 8.48 9.29 -15.08
C ARG A 67 9.21 8.78 -16.31
N ASN A 68 8.50 8.47 -17.39
CA ASN A 68 9.12 8.03 -18.64
C ASN A 68 10.01 9.12 -19.24
N PHE A 69 9.63 10.38 -19.13
CA PHE A 69 10.50 11.49 -19.50
C PHE A 69 11.79 11.51 -18.67
N SER A 70 11.71 11.31 -17.34
CA SER A 70 12.90 11.25 -16.49
C SER A 70 13.82 10.07 -16.86
N ILE A 71 13.25 8.93 -17.19
CA ILE A 71 13.95 7.72 -17.65
C ILE A 71 14.68 7.95 -18.97
N GLN A 72 14.09 8.71 -19.89
CA GLN A 72 14.72 9.06 -21.17
C GLN A 72 15.99 9.91 -20.99
N GLN A 73 16.10 10.69 -19.91
CA GLN A 73 17.27 11.51 -19.61
C GLN A 73 18.43 10.71 -18.98
N ALA A 74 18.19 9.46 -18.60
CA ALA A 74 19.20 8.59 -17.98
C ALA A 74 20.33 8.24 -18.94
N SER A 75 21.58 8.23 -18.45
CA SER A 75 22.73 7.77 -19.23
C SER A 75 22.91 6.26 -19.16
N ASN A 76 22.42 5.62 -18.12
CA ASN A 76 22.54 4.18 -17.89
C ASN A 76 21.29 3.42 -18.31
N ASP A 77 21.44 2.13 -18.59
CA ASP A 77 20.31 1.25 -18.94
C ASP A 77 19.46 0.87 -17.72
N TRP A 78 20.11 0.70 -16.58
CA TRP A 78 19.41 0.44 -15.32
C TRP A 78 18.94 1.76 -14.70
N VAL A 79 17.66 1.83 -14.41
CA VAL A 79 17.02 3.01 -13.77
C VAL A 79 16.37 2.62 -12.45
N LEU A 80 16.67 3.40 -11.43
CA LEU A 80 16.05 3.31 -10.10
C LEU A 80 15.11 4.49 -9.93
N ILE A 81 13.84 4.23 -9.74
CA ILE A 81 12.83 5.26 -9.55
C ILE A 81 12.55 5.45 -8.07
N ILE A 82 12.66 6.67 -7.58
CA ILE A 82 12.36 7.02 -6.19
C ILE A 82 11.60 8.34 -6.12
N ASP A 83 10.85 8.51 -5.04
CA ASP A 83 10.14 9.74 -4.73
C ASP A 83 10.99 10.62 -3.78
N CYS A 84 10.74 11.94 -3.74
CA CYS A 84 11.58 12.88 -2.97
C CYS A 84 11.53 12.65 -1.46
N ASP A 85 10.48 12.00 -0.94
CA ASP A 85 10.26 11.66 0.46
C ASP A 85 10.68 10.21 0.80
N GLU A 86 11.41 9.54 -0.11
CA GLU A 86 11.99 8.22 0.08
C GLU A 86 13.50 8.34 0.35
N TYR A 87 13.93 7.98 1.55
CA TYR A 87 15.31 8.13 2.02
C TYR A 87 16.03 6.79 2.07
N LEU A 88 17.15 6.66 1.36
CA LEU A 88 17.96 5.44 1.39
C LEU A 88 18.44 5.14 2.82
N GLU A 89 18.08 3.98 3.37
CA GLU A 89 18.52 3.48 4.68
C GLU A 89 19.64 2.46 4.55
N ASN A 90 19.53 1.55 3.58
CA ASN A 90 20.49 0.48 3.42
C ASN A 90 20.68 0.09 1.96
N VAL A 91 21.92 -0.23 1.60
CA VAL A 91 22.31 -0.72 0.27
C VAL A 91 23.50 -1.66 0.37
N ASN A 92 23.46 -2.79 -0.35
CA ASN A 92 24.63 -3.61 -0.63
C ASN A 92 24.93 -3.52 -2.14
N LEU A 93 25.90 -2.69 -2.50
CA LEU A 93 26.23 -2.42 -3.91
C LEU A 93 26.75 -3.65 -4.66
N ALA A 94 27.50 -4.55 -4.00
CA ALA A 94 28.03 -5.74 -4.63
C ALA A 94 26.91 -6.75 -4.96
N GLU A 95 25.98 -6.96 -4.03
CA GLU A 95 24.83 -7.81 -4.24
C GLU A 95 23.86 -7.21 -5.26
N LEU A 96 23.73 -5.88 -5.28
CA LEU A 96 22.91 -5.17 -6.27
C LEU A 96 23.46 -5.37 -7.70
N GLU A 97 24.79 -5.30 -7.89
CA GLU A 97 25.45 -5.56 -9.16
C GLU A 97 25.21 -6.99 -9.64
N GLU A 98 25.36 -7.97 -8.74
CA GLU A 98 25.09 -9.36 -9.06
C GLU A 98 23.62 -9.59 -9.45
N ALA A 99 22.68 -8.99 -8.71
CA ALA A 99 21.25 -9.11 -8.96
C ALA A 99 20.84 -8.51 -10.32
N THR A 100 21.38 -7.34 -10.68
CA THR A 100 21.10 -6.68 -11.97
C THR A 100 21.66 -7.47 -13.15
N ASN A 101 22.86 -8.04 -13.01
CA ASN A 101 23.48 -8.85 -14.07
C ASN A 101 22.70 -10.13 -14.38
N ARG A 102 21.98 -10.69 -13.40
CA ARG A 102 21.21 -11.94 -13.58
C ARG A 102 19.78 -11.71 -14.07
N ASN A 103 19.22 -10.50 -13.91
CA ASN A 103 17.77 -10.26 -14.06
C ASN A 103 17.47 -9.10 -15.03
N SER A 104 18.10 -9.06 -16.18
CA SER A 104 18.04 -7.90 -17.11
C SER A 104 16.63 -7.55 -17.60
N HIS A 105 15.68 -8.47 -17.60
CA HIS A 105 14.30 -8.28 -18.10
C HIS A 105 13.25 -8.22 -16.99
N SER A 106 13.68 -8.29 -15.73
CA SER A 106 12.78 -8.31 -14.57
C SER A 106 12.87 -7.01 -13.79
N VAL A 107 11.91 -6.78 -12.88
CA VAL A 107 11.84 -5.60 -12.02
C VAL A 107 12.35 -5.91 -10.64
N GLY A 108 13.36 -5.17 -10.18
CA GLY A 108 13.91 -5.24 -8.84
C GLY A 108 12.99 -4.59 -7.82
N MET A 109 12.65 -5.37 -6.77
CA MET A 109 11.77 -4.97 -5.68
C MET A 109 12.59 -4.37 -4.55
N ILE A 110 12.44 -3.06 -4.29
CA ILE A 110 12.98 -2.41 -3.08
C ILE A 110 12.12 -2.73 -1.87
N VAL A 111 12.69 -2.61 -0.68
CA VAL A 111 11.93 -2.57 0.58
C VAL A 111 11.67 -1.11 0.93
N ARG A 112 10.40 -0.76 1.16
CA ARG A 112 9.99 0.57 1.62
C ARG A 112 9.40 0.47 3.04
N ASN A 113 9.99 1.19 3.96
CA ASN A 113 9.59 1.26 5.35
C ASN A 113 8.70 2.49 5.57
N ASN A 114 7.42 2.26 5.84
CA ASN A 114 6.43 3.29 6.09
C ASN A 114 6.18 3.40 7.60
N PRO A 115 6.53 4.50 8.26
CA PRO A 115 6.19 4.71 9.66
C PRO A 115 4.68 4.97 9.80
N TYR A 116 4.09 4.39 10.82
CA TYR A 116 2.72 4.68 11.21
C TYR A 116 2.58 4.69 12.73
N SER A 117 1.51 5.29 13.23
CA SER A 117 1.22 5.32 14.66
C SER A 117 -0.15 4.74 14.94
N ILE A 118 -0.24 3.80 15.89
CA ILE A 118 -1.51 3.30 16.43
C ILE A 118 -1.52 3.60 17.92
N GLN A 119 -2.51 4.34 18.38
CA GLN A 119 -2.69 4.70 19.80
C GLN A 119 -1.42 5.33 20.44
N GLY A 120 -0.68 6.13 19.67
CA GLY A 120 0.55 6.77 20.14
C GLY A 120 1.82 5.91 20.10
N VAL A 121 1.71 4.63 19.72
CA VAL A 121 2.87 3.74 19.52
C VAL A 121 3.33 3.83 18.06
N ARG A 122 4.59 4.26 17.85
CA ARG A 122 5.21 4.25 16.51
C ARG A 122 5.55 2.82 16.11
N SER A 123 5.23 2.49 14.87
CA SER A 123 5.54 1.21 14.23
C SER A 123 5.96 1.44 12.79
N ILE A 124 6.57 0.44 12.16
CA ILE A 124 6.98 0.48 10.76
C ILE A 124 6.24 -0.64 10.03
N MET A 125 5.65 -0.32 8.90
CA MET A 125 5.12 -1.27 7.95
C MET A 125 6.05 -1.31 6.74
N SER A 126 6.64 -2.48 6.50
CA SER A 126 7.50 -2.71 5.33
C SER A 126 6.69 -3.29 4.19
N GLU A 127 6.89 -2.74 3.01
CA GLU A 127 6.32 -3.25 1.76
C GLU A 127 7.39 -3.41 0.70
N ARG A 128 7.09 -4.16 -0.35
CA ARG A 128 7.98 -4.36 -1.49
C ARG A 128 7.35 -3.76 -2.73
N ILE A 129 8.10 -2.90 -3.42
CA ILE A 129 7.63 -2.21 -4.62
C ILE A 129 8.69 -2.30 -5.73
N GLY A 130 8.23 -2.48 -6.97
CA GLY A 130 9.09 -2.53 -8.15
C GLY A 130 9.59 -1.14 -8.50
N ARG A 131 10.91 -0.91 -8.38
CA ARG A 131 11.52 0.42 -8.60
C ARG A 131 12.78 0.39 -9.44
N LEU A 132 13.46 -0.75 -9.56
CA LEU A 132 14.69 -0.89 -10.33
C LEU A 132 14.43 -1.76 -11.59
N PHE A 133 14.68 -1.24 -12.78
CA PHE A 133 14.51 -2.01 -14.01
C PHE A 133 15.42 -1.49 -15.14
N ASN A 134 15.56 -2.30 -16.17
CA ASN A 134 16.29 -1.89 -17.38
C ASN A 134 15.32 -1.21 -18.35
N ARG A 135 15.58 0.08 -18.64
CA ARG A 135 14.75 0.93 -19.51
C ARG A 135 14.66 0.48 -20.97
N ARG A 136 15.52 -0.46 -21.38
CA ARG A 136 15.43 -1.06 -22.73
C ARG A 136 14.31 -2.08 -22.84
N TYR A 137 13.78 -2.56 -21.72
CA TYR A 137 12.76 -3.61 -21.68
C TYR A 137 11.47 -3.20 -21.00
N CYS A 138 11.52 -2.17 -20.14
CA CYS A 138 10.38 -1.76 -19.34
C CYS A 138 10.18 -0.24 -19.36
N HIS A 139 8.92 0.17 -19.12
CA HIS A 139 8.50 1.55 -18.98
C HIS A 139 7.31 1.64 -17.99
N PHE A 140 6.89 2.86 -17.66
CA PHE A 140 5.68 3.06 -16.85
C PHE A 140 4.44 3.21 -17.71
N GLU A 141 3.32 2.66 -17.23
CA GLU A 141 1.97 2.88 -17.77
C GLU A 141 1.00 3.29 -16.67
N GLY A 142 -0.02 4.05 -17.02
CA GLY A 142 -1.05 4.56 -16.12
C GLY A 142 -0.83 6.02 -15.71
N ILE A 143 -1.86 6.84 -15.89
CA ILE A 143 -1.79 8.28 -15.56
C ILE A 143 -1.62 8.55 -14.06
N ILE A 144 -2.08 7.59 -13.24
CA ILE A 144 -1.94 7.58 -11.77
C ILE A 144 -1.84 6.13 -11.29
N HIS A 145 -1.17 5.91 -10.15
CA HIS A 145 -0.80 4.57 -9.66
C HIS A 145 -0.09 3.76 -10.74
N GLU A 146 0.78 4.45 -11.43
CA GLU A 146 1.54 3.94 -12.56
C GLU A 146 2.34 2.70 -12.17
N GLN A 147 2.34 1.73 -13.06
CA GLN A 147 3.02 0.45 -12.89
C GLN A 147 4.05 0.24 -13.99
N VAL A 148 5.03 -0.60 -13.70
CA VAL A 148 6.04 -0.98 -14.68
C VAL A 148 5.52 -2.11 -15.55
N PHE A 149 5.57 -1.90 -16.87
CA PHE A 149 5.26 -2.88 -17.89
C PHE A 149 6.45 -3.11 -18.80
N THR A 150 6.52 -4.29 -19.41
CA THR A 150 7.44 -4.55 -20.50
C THR A 150 7.01 -3.78 -21.75
N LEU A 151 7.92 -3.52 -22.68
CA LEU A 151 7.62 -2.79 -23.93
C LEU A 151 6.56 -3.48 -24.81
N ASP A 152 6.30 -4.77 -24.60
CA ASP A 152 5.23 -5.53 -25.25
C ASP A 152 3.93 -5.60 -24.41
N GLY A 153 3.81 -4.80 -23.36
CA GLY A 153 2.58 -4.59 -22.57
C GLY A 153 2.27 -5.69 -21.55
N ARG A 154 3.25 -6.51 -21.16
CA ARG A 154 3.08 -7.54 -20.13
C ARG A 154 3.59 -7.06 -18.77
N GLU A 155 3.05 -7.60 -17.68
CA GLU A 155 3.66 -7.46 -16.37
C GLU A 155 5.02 -8.19 -16.34
N PRO A 156 6.11 -7.51 -15.94
CA PRO A 156 7.42 -8.13 -15.87
C PRO A 156 7.54 -9.04 -14.63
N ASP A 157 8.38 -10.07 -14.74
CA ASP A 157 8.83 -10.82 -13.57
C ASP A 157 9.53 -9.91 -12.58
N SER A 158 9.56 -10.30 -11.30
CA SER A 158 10.19 -9.52 -10.24
C SER A 158 11.29 -10.29 -9.53
N PHE A 159 12.28 -9.56 -8.99
CA PHE A 159 13.35 -10.12 -8.16
C PHE A 159 13.66 -9.20 -6.98
N GLN A 160 14.22 -9.79 -5.91
CA GLN A 160 14.58 -9.03 -4.71
C GLN A 160 15.91 -8.33 -4.90
N ILE A 161 16.02 -7.09 -4.39
CA ILE A 161 17.26 -6.32 -4.39
C ILE A 161 17.56 -5.79 -2.98
N PRO A 162 18.85 -5.61 -2.64
CA PRO A 162 19.29 -5.17 -1.32
C PRO A 162 19.24 -3.64 -1.18
N LEU A 163 18.07 -3.07 -1.44
CA LEU A 163 17.79 -1.65 -1.29
C LEU A 163 16.60 -1.46 -0.33
N THR A 164 16.84 -0.69 0.73
CA THR A 164 15.81 -0.32 1.71
C THR A 164 15.70 1.19 1.79
N PHE A 165 14.47 1.69 1.70
CA PHE A 165 14.14 3.11 1.82
C PHE A 165 13.20 3.34 3.00
N TYR A 166 13.41 4.43 3.73
CA TYR A 166 12.45 4.99 4.66
C TYR A 166 11.60 6.02 3.92
N HIS A 167 10.29 5.87 4.01
CA HIS A 167 9.35 6.77 3.38
C HIS A 167 8.78 7.72 4.43
N GLU A 168 9.15 8.97 4.39
CA GLU A 168 8.72 9.93 5.41
C GLU A 168 7.26 10.32 5.30
N GLY A 169 6.61 10.09 4.20
CA GLY A 169 5.15 10.15 3.94
C GLY A 169 4.27 10.99 4.88
N TYR A 170 4.89 11.88 5.68
CA TYR A 170 4.28 12.63 6.76
C TYR A 170 3.47 13.78 6.18
N VAL A 171 2.30 13.41 5.65
CA VAL A 171 1.40 14.40 5.12
C VAL A 171 0.43 14.79 6.22
N SER A 172 0.36 16.09 6.54
CA SER A 172 -0.71 16.64 7.37
C SER A 172 -2.08 16.18 6.83
N GLU A 173 -3.10 16.15 7.66
CA GLU A 173 -4.45 15.77 7.19
C GLU A 173 -4.92 16.63 6.00
N SER A 174 -4.56 17.92 5.97
CA SER A 174 -4.82 18.80 4.83
C SER A 174 -4.06 18.35 3.56
N GLY A 175 -2.82 17.94 3.68
CA GLY A 175 -2.01 17.44 2.56
C GLY A 175 -2.52 16.10 2.02
N LYS A 176 -2.94 15.19 2.90
CA LYS A 176 -3.60 13.94 2.50
C LYS A 176 -4.87 14.22 1.69
N ARG A 177 -5.70 15.13 2.17
CA ARG A 177 -6.94 15.51 1.49
C ARG A 177 -6.69 16.16 0.13
N MET A 178 -5.71 17.07 0.04
CA MET A 178 -5.33 17.71 -1.23
C MET A 178 -4.79 16.68 -2.24
N ARG A 179 -3.94 15.74 -1.80
CA ARG A 179 -3.46 14.62 -2.63
C ARG A 179 -4.61 13.73 -3.11
N ALA A 180 -5.53 13.38 -2.20
CA ALA A 180 -6.69 12.55 -2.54
C ALA A 180 -7.63 13.28 -3.54
N THR A 181 -7.84 14.59 -3.41
CA THR A 181 -8.63 15.37 -4.37
C THR A 181 -7.99 15.37 -5.76
N ARG A 182 -6.68 15.65 -5.85
CA ARG A 182 -5.93 15.56 -7.13
C ARG A 182 -6.02 14.17 -7.75
N ASN A 183 -5.81 13.13 -6.93
CA ASN A 183 -5.85 11.75 -7.41
C ASN A 183 -7.25 11.36 -7.91
N LEU A 184 -8.31 11.87 -7.27
CA LEU A 184 -9.68 11.63 -7.70
C LEU A 184 -9.95 12.18 -9.12
N GLU A 185 -9.49 13.38 -9.41
CA GLU A 185 -9.63 13.96 -10.76
C GLU A 185 -8.95 13.10 -11.82
N LEU A 186 -7.73 12.65 -11.54
CA LEU A 186 -6.97 11.77 -12.46
C LEU A 186 -7.64 10.40 -12.64
N LEU A 187 -8.14 9.78 -11.56
CA LEU A 187 -8.83 8.49 -11.63
C LEU A 187 -10.15 8.57 -12.39
N LEU A 188 -10.90 9.66 -12.23
CA LEU A 188 -12.14 9.87 -12.98
C LEU A 188 -11.84 10.09 -14.47
N HIS A 189 -10.80 10.85 -14.80
CA HIS A 189 -10.33 11.01 -16.18
C HIS A 189 -9.88 9.68 -16.79
N ASP A 190 -9.16 8.85 -16.03
CA ASP A 190 -8.72 7.51 -16.47
C ASP A 190 -9.92 6.58 -16.72
N LEU A 191 -10.93 6.65 -15.85
CA LEU A 191 -12.18 5.91 -16.03
C LEU A 191 -12.95 6.34 -17.31
N GLU A 192 -12.98 7.64 -17.60
CA GLU A 192 -13.64 8.17 -18.81
C GLU A 192 -12.88 7.78 -20.08
N SER A 193 -11.56 7.81 -20.06
CA SER A 193 -10.71 7.56 -21.24
C SER A 193 -10.51 6.09 -21.57
N LYS A 194 -10.32 5.23 -20.55
CA LYS A 194 -10.03 3.79 -20.71
C LYS A 194 -11.22 2.88 -20.46
N GLY A 195 -12.28 3.42 -19.86
CA GLY A 195 -13.46 2.66 -19.45
C GLY A 195 -13.27 1.93 -18.12
N PRO A 196 -14.30 1.20 -17.68
CA PRO A 196 -14.35 0.56 -16.37
C PRO A 196 -13.41 -0.65 -16.29
N SER A 197 -12.66 -0.73 -15.19
CA SER A 197 -11.86 -1.91 -14.82
C SER A 197 -11.91 -2.14 -13.31
N PRO A 198 -11.67 -3.38 -12.82
CA PRO A 198 -11.59 -3.64 -11.38
C PRO A 198 -10.52 -2.77 -10.71
N PHE A 199 -9.40 -2.55 -11.38
CA PHE A 199 -8.31 -1.72 -10.87
C PHE A 199 -8.76 -0.26 -10.65
N ILE A 200 -9.34 0.39 -11.66
CA ILE A 200 -9.80 1.79 -11.55
C ILE A 200 -10.87 1.93 -10.46
N TYR A 201 -11.83 1.01 -10.40
CA TYR A 201 -12.86 1.08 -9.37
C TYR A 201 -12.32 0.83 -7.96
N TYR A 202 -11.36 -0.07 -7.80
CA TYR A 202 -10.67 -0.26 -6.52
C TYR A 202 -9.93 1.01 -6.09
N GLN A 203 -9.18 1.64 -6.98
CA GLN A 203 -8.45 2.87 -6.71
C GLN A 203 -9.38 4.04 -6.36
N LEU A 204 -10.52 4.17 -7.04
CA LEU A 204 -11.56 5.13 -6.69
C LEU A 204 -12.12 4.86 -5.29
N GLY A 205 -12.40 3.61 -4.96
CA GLY A 205 -12.84 3.21 -3.61
C GLY A 205 -11.85 3.63 -2.54
N GLN A 206 -10.56 3.30 -2.69
CA GLN A 206 -9.49 3.69 -1.77
C GLN A 206 -9.33 5.21 -1.65
N ASN A 207 -9.48 5.91 -2.76
CA ASN A 207 -9.38 7.36 -2.79
C ASN A 207 -10.54 8.02 -2.02
N TYR A 208 -11.77 7.53 -2.19
CA TYR A 208 -12.92 8.03 -1.44
C TYR A 208 -12.83 7.72 0.07
N ILE A 209 -12.22 6.59 0.47
CA ILE A 209 -11.89 6.34 1.88
C ILE A 209 -10.95 7.43 2.41
N SER A 210 -9.92 7.78 1.65
CA SER A 210 -8.97 8.84 2.02
C SER A 210 -9.63 10.22 2.12
N LEU A 211 -10.73 10.44 1.40
CA LEU A 211 -11.57 11.64 1.48
C LEU A 211 -12.65 11.55 2.58
N ASN A 212 -12.74 10.42 3.29
CA ASN A 212 -13.77 10.11 4.28
C ASN A 212 -15.20 10.07 3.71
N ASP A 213 -15.34 9.68 2.43
CA ASP A 213 -16.63 9.49 1.75
C ASP A 213 -16.87 7.99 1.55
N LEU A 214 -17.23 7.30 2.64
CA LEU A 214 -17.40 5.85 2.66
C LEU A 214 -18.57 5.38 1.78
N ASP A 215 -19.61 6.18 1.61
CA ASP A 215 -20.73 5.82 0.74
C ASP A 215 -20.31 5.72 -0.74
N LYS A 216 -19.50 6.67 -1.21
CA LYS A 216 -18.91 6.57 -2.55
C LYS A 216 -17.90 5.44 -2.66
N ALA A 217 -17.08 5.19 -1.63
CA ALA A 217 -16.18 4.06 -1.61
C ALA A 217 -16.94 2.74 -1.81
N VAL A 218 -18.05 2.53 -1.08
CA VAL A 218 -18.96 1.38 -1.25
C VAL A 218 -19.50 1.30 -2.68
N GLN A 219 -19.99 2.42 -3.24
CA GLN A 219 -20.53 2.43 -4.60
C GLN A 219 -19.51 2.02 -5.66
N TYR A 220 -18.27 2.52 -5.57
CA TYR A 220 -17.22 2.18 -6.54
C TYR A 220 -16.73 0.74 -6.37
N CYS A 221 -16.52 0.27 -5.15
CA CYS A 221 -16.21 -1.14 -4.91
C CYS A 221 -17.31 -2.05 -5.47
N GLN A 222 -18.58 -1.75 -5.22
CA GLN A 222 -19.71 -2.51 -5.76
C GLN A 222 -19.74 -2.53 -7.29
N LYS A 223 -19.43 -1.41 -7.95
CA LYS A 223 -19.31 -1.36 -9.42
C LYS A 223 -18.19 -2.27 -9.91
N GLY A 224 -17.04 -2.27 -9.23
CA GLY A 224 -15.90 -3.11 -9.59
C GLY A 224 -16.18 -4.60 -9.43
N LEU A 225 -16.84 -5.00 -8.35
CA LEU A 225 -17.23 -6.38 -8.09
C LEU A 225 -18.26 -6.94 -9.10
N LYS A 226 -19.03 -6.05 -9.74
CA LYS A 226 -19.97 -6.44 -10.82
C LYS A 226 -19.31 -6.69 -12.18
N LEU A 227 -18.01 -6.41 -12.34
CA LEU A 227 -17.31 -6.59 -13.62
C LEU A 227 -16.89 -8.04 -13.93
N ASN A 228 -17.35 -9.03 -13.17
CA ASN A 228 -17.05 -10.45 -13.40
C ASN A 228 -15.54 -10.76 -13.46
N ALA A 229 -14.75 -10.07 -12.65
CA ALA A 229 -13.31 -10.26 -12.58
C ALA A 229 -12.93 -11.53 -11.83
N ASP A 230 -11.72 -12.05 -12.07
CA ASP A 230 -11.20 -13.23 -11.39
C ASP A 230 -11.18 -13.04 -9.86
N PRO A 231 -11.93 -13.87 -9.09
CA PRO A 231 -11.95 -13.80 -7.64
C PRO A 231 -10.57 -14.02 -6.98
N ASN A 232 -9.64 -14.69 -7.68
CA ASN A 232 -8.28 -14.93 -7.17
C ASN A 232 -7.35 -13.73 -7.40
N SER A 233 -7.77 -12.75 -8.19
CA SER A 233 -7.00 -11.52 -8.38
C SER A 233 -6.83 -10.79 -7.04
N ALA A 234 -5.59 -10.36 -6.73
CA ALA A 234 -5.27 -9.61 -5.53
C ALA A 234 -6.11 -8.32 -5.40
N ILE A 235 -6.42 -7.68 -6.52
CA ILE A 235 -7.26 -6.46 -6.57
C ILE A 235 -8.69 -6.78 -6.17
N VAL A 236 -9.27 -7.86 -6.70
CA VAL A 236 -10.65 -8.26 -6.40
C VAL A 236 -10.77 -8.69 -4.93
N GLN A 237 -9.80 -9.45 -4.41
CA GLN A 237 -9.72 -9.82 -3.00
C GLN A 237 -9.70 -8.56 -2.10
N SER A 238 -8.81 -7.62 -2.39
CA SER A 238 -8.69 -6.37 -1.63
C SER A 238 -9.95 -5.50 -1.76
N MET A 239 -10.61 -5.53 -2.92
CA MET A 239 -11.86 -4.77 -3.14
C MET A 239 -13.02 -5.33 -2.31
N VAL A 240 -13.17 -6.66 -2.22
CA VAL A 240 -14.17 -7.32 -1.35
C VAL A 240 -13.94 -6.95 0.10
N GLU A 241 -12.69 -7.02 0.56
CA GLU A 241 -12.32 -6.65 1.93
C GLU A 241 -12.64 -5.17 2.20
N THR A 242 -12.25 -4.27 1.29
CA THR A 242 -12.53 -2.83 1.37
C THR A 242 -14.03 -2.56 1.44
N TYR A 243 -14.81 -3.19 0.55
CA TYR A 243 -16.27 -3.09 0.53
C TYR A 243 -16.89 -3.48 1.86
N GLY A 244 -16.51 -4.66 2.39
CA GLY A 244 -17.03 -5.15 3.65
C GLY A 244 -16.67 -4.26 4.84
N TYR A 245 -15.44 -3.78 4.94
CA TYR A 245 -15.03 -2.87 6.02
C TYR A 245 -15.75 -1.51 5.93
N CYS A 246 -15.93 -0.95 4.74
CA CYS A 246 -16.71 0.29 4.58
C CYS A 246 -18.16 0.10 5.03
N LEU A 247 -18.78 -1.04 4.73
CA LEU A 247 -20.14 -1.34 5.19
C LEU A 247 -20.22 -1.45 6.71
N LEU A 248 -19.21 -2.08 7.35
CA LEU A 248 -19.13 -2.16 8.82
C LEU A 248 -19.00 -0.77 9.47
N GLU A 249 -18.15 0.11 8.92
CA GLU A 249 -17.97 1.47 9.39
C GLU A 249 -19.26 2.33 9.22
N LEU A 250 -20.00 2.10 8.13
CA LEU A 250 -21.31 2.74 7.89
C LEU A 250 -22.45 2.09 8.69
N ALA A 251 -22.16 1.12 9.55
CA ALA A 251 -23.15 0.31 10.27
C ALA A 251 -24.21 -0.37 9.39
N LYS A 252 -23.90 -0.61 8.11
CA LYS A 252 -24.75 -1.32 7.13
C LYS A 252 -24.57 -2.84 7.26
N TYR A 253 -24.81 -3.37 8.45
CA TYR A 253 -24.46 -4.75 8.81
C TYR A 253 -25.26 -5.77 8.00
N ASP A 254 -26.55 -5.51 7.72
CA ASP A 254 -27.40 -6.40 6.92
C ASP A 254 -26.86 -6.55 5.49
N ILE A 255 -26.41 -5.44 4.88
CA ILE A 255 -25.83 -5.46 3.54
C ILE A 255 -24.48 -6.22 3.57
N ALA A 256 -23.68 -6.02 4.63
CA ALA A 256 -22.41 -6.74 4.77
C ALA A 256 -22.62 -8.26 4.84
N MET A 257 -23.76 -8.74 5.38
CA MET A 257 -24.11 -10.17 5.41
C MET A 257 -24.22 -10.81 4.03
N GLU A 258 -24.49 -10.05 2.97
CA GLU A 258 -24.52 -10.57 1.59
C GLU A 258 -23.17 -11.15 1.15
N LEU A 259 -22.06 -10.77 1.81
CA LEU A 259 -20.74 -11.35 1.54
C LEU A 259 -20.65 -12.84 1.87
N GLN A 260 -21.59 -13.40 2.62
CA GLN A 260 -21.67 -14.86 2.82
C GLN A 260 -22.00 -15.62 1.51
N ASP A 261 -22.63 -14.98 0.54
CA ASP A 261 -22.99 -15.62 -0.75
C ASP A 261 -21.75 -15.91 -1.61
N ILE A 262 -20.67 -15.15 -1.39
CA ILE A 262 -19.39 -15.34 -2.08
C ILE A 262 -18.34 -16.04 -1.19
N TYR A 263 -18.72 -16.52 0.00
CA TYR A 263 -17.81 -17.08 0.99
C TYR A 263 -16.88 -18.16 0.44
N THR A 264 -17.39 -19.11 -0.33
CA THR A 264 -16.61 -20.22 -0.87
C THR A 264 -15.47 -19.74 -1.77
N GLN A 265 -15.66 -18.64 -2.50
CA GLN A 265 -14.68 -18.10 -3.44
C GLN A 265 -13.56 -17.35 -2.73
N PHE A 266 -13.83 -16.73 -1.56
CA PHE A 266 -12.91 -15.83 -0.87
C PHE A 266 -12.33 -16.39 0.43
N SER A 267 -12.84 -17.52 0.93
CA SER A 267 -12.45 -18.12 2.23
C SER A 267 -11.06 -18.78 2.26
N GLN A 268 -10.23 -18.54 1.25
CA GLN A 268 -8.86 -19.03 1.17
C GLN A 268 -7.83 -18.10 1.83
N ARG A 269 -8.27 -16.94 2.37
CA ARG A 269 -7.41 -15.93 3.01
C ARG A 269 -7.92 -15.59 4.41
N ALA A 270 -6.96 -15.43 5.34
CA ALA A 270 -7.26 -15.01 6.69
C ALA A 270 -8.04 -13.67 6.74
N ASP A 271 -7.73 -12.77 5.81
CA ASP A 271 -8.29 -11.42 5.76
C ASP A 271 -9.81 -11.43 5.54
N PHE A 272 -10.29 -12.23 4.58
CA PHE A 272 -11.72 -12.39 4.33
C PHE A 272 -12.42 -13.16 5.47
N ILE A 273 -11.82 -14.21 5.97
CA ILE A 273 -12.34 -14.98 7.11
C ILE A 273 -12.51 -14.09 8.34
N TYR A 274 -11.50 -13.28 8.65
CA TYR A 274 -11.58 -12.34 9.76
C TYR A 274 -12.67 -11.27 9.53
N LEU A 275 -12.82 -10.76 8.31
CA LEU A 275 -13.88 -9.84 7.94
C LEU A 275 -15.27 -10.47 8.18
N MET A 276 -15.47 -11.73 7.77
CA MET A 276 -16.73 -12.45 8.02
C MET A 276 -16.99 -12.61 9.53
N GLY A 277 -15.95 -12.91 10.32
CA GLY A 277 -16.05 -12.91 11.78
C GLY A 277 -16.54 -11.57 12.34
N MET A 278 -16.00 -10.45 11.84
CA MET A 278 -16.44 -9.10 12.21
C MET A 278 -17.90 -8.84 11.81
N ILE A 279 -18.29 -9.27 10.61
CA ILE A 279 -19.66 -9.12 10.11
C ILE A 279 -20.64 -9.90 10.99
N TYR A 280 -20.37 -11.17 11.27
CA TYR A 280 -21.21 -11.97 12.17
C TYR A 280 -21.27 -11.38 13.58
N MET A 281 -20.15 -10.93 14.12
CA MET A 281 -20.11 -10.29 15.45
C MET A 281 -20.98 -9.03 15.51
N LYS A 282 -20.93 -8.17 14.48
CA LYS A 282 -21.75 -6.95 14.41
C LYS A 282 -23.25 -7.23 14.20
N ASN A 283 -23.58 -8.37 13.62
CA ASN A 283 -24.96 -8.85 13.48
C ASN A 283 -25.44 -9.70 14.68
N GLY A 284 -24.64 -9.82 15.77
CA GLY A 284 -25.00 -10.58 16.97
C GLY A 284 -24.98 -12.10 16.80
N ILE A 285 -24.41 -12.62 15.69
CA ILE A 285 -24.31 -14.06 15.38
C ILE A 285 -23.00 -14.59 15.97
N TYR A 286 -22.92 -14.63 17.30
CA TYR A 286 -21.68 -14.83 18.04
C TYR A 286 -21.03 -16.20 17.79
N ASP A 287 -21.79 -17.27 17.67
CA ASP A 287 -21.24 -18.62 17.43
C ASP A 287 -20.46 -18.67 16.11
N LYS A 288 -21.05 -18.14 15.01
CA LYS A 288 -20.38 -18.06 13.72
C LYS A 288 -19.18 -17.11 13.76
N ALA A 289 -19.28 -15.98 14.48
CA ALA A 289 -18.18 -15.04 14.62
C ALA A 289 -16.97 -15.71 15.28
N ILE A 290 -17.18 -16.47 16.36
CA ILE A 290 -16.14 -17.22 17.07
C ILE A 290 -15.50 -18.26 16.15
N GLU A 291 -16.32 -18.98 15.39
CA GLU A 291 -15.85 -19.99 14.41
C GLU A 291 -14.91 -19.34 13.37
N GLU A 292 -15.34 -18.23 12.75
CA GLU A 292 -14.54 -17.54 11.74
C GLU A 292 -13.25 -16.97 12.33
N PHE A 293 -13.28 -16.36 13.51
CA PHE A 293 -12.07 -15.88 14.15
C PHE A 293 -11.10 -17.03 14.50
N ARG A 294 -11.61 -18.18 14.97
CA ARG A 294 -10.77 -19.38 15.18
C ARG A 294 -10.17 -19.85 13.85
N LYS A 295 -10.96 -19.91 12.78
CA LYS A 295 -10.50 -20.28 11.45
C LYS A 295 -9.43 -19.30 10.95
N ALA A 296 -9.59 -18.00 11.15
CA ALA A 296 -8.58 -17.02 10.80
C ALA A 296 -7.22 -17.30 11.46
N THR A 297 -7.20 -17.80 12.70
CA THR A 297 -5.94 -18.13 13.40
C THR A 297 -5.22 -19.38 12.85
N THR A 298 -5.81 -20.14 11.96
CA THR A 298 -5.15 -21.31 11.35
C THR A 298 -4.29 -20.94 10.14
N PHE A 299 -4.42 -19.71 9.62
CA PHE A 299 -3.63 -19.26 8.48
C PHE A 299 -2.26 -18.74 8.92
N SER A 300 -1.22 -19.13 8.16
CA SER A 300 0.16 -18.70 8.41
C SER A 300 0.44 -17.27 7.93
N THR A 301 -0.35 -16.75 6.98
CA THR A 301 -0.17 -15.43 6.37
C THR A 301 -1.45 -14.61 6.42
N CYS A 302 -1.29 -13.29 6.51
CA CYS A 302 -2.38 -12.32 6.40
C CYS A 302 -1.81 -10.98 5.91
N SER A 303 -2.63 -10.12 5.31
CA SER A 303 -2.21 -8.78 4.89
C SER A 303 -2.18 -7.78 6.05
N ARG A 304 -3.08 -7.93 7.03
CA ARG A 304 -3.14 -7.10 8.23
C ARG A 304 -2.56 -7.82 9.42
N LYS A 305 -1.51 -7.25 10.03
CA LYS A 305 -0.84 -7.85 11.19
C LYS A 305 -1.81 -8.12 12.33
N GLY A 306 -1.85 -9.37 12.79
CA GLY A 306 -2.56 -9.79 14.00
C GLY A 306 -3.96 -10.34 13.79
N ILE A 307 -4.58 -10.20 12.61
CA ILE A 307 -5.92 -10.74 12.34
C ILE A 307 -5.95 -12.28 12.35
N ASN A 308 -4.83 -12.93 12.08
CA ASN A 308 -4.65 -14.37 12.20
C ASN A 308 -4.04 -14.81 13.55
N SER A 309 -4.08 -13.93 14.56
CA SER A 309 -3.49 -14.20 15.87
C SER A 309 -4.17 -13.41 16.99
N TYR A 310 -3.50 -12.38 17.53
CA TYR A 310 -3.98 -11.68 18.73
C TYR A 310 -5.27 -10.88 18.50
N GLN A 311 -5.53 -10.32 17.33
CA GLN A 311 -6.78 -9.58 17.07
C GLN A 311 -7.99 -10.53 17.00
N ALA A 312 -7.85 -11.69 16.33
CA ALA A 312 -8.91 -12.70 16.31
C ALA A 312 -9.21 -13.21 17.74
N ASN A 313 -8.16 -13.54 18.51
CA ASN A 313 -8.34 -13.97 19.88
C ASN A 313 -8.97 -12.89 20.78
N TYR A 314 -8.62 -11.61 20.56
CA TYR A 314 -9.23 -10.49 21.28
C TYR A 314 -10.72 -10.38 20.99
N ASN A 315 -11.14 -10.51 19.74
CA ASN A 315 -12.55 -10.45 19.37
C ASN A 315 -13.34 -11.63 19.96
N ILE A 316 -12.77 -12.84 19.94
CA ILE A 316 -13.38 -14.00 20.60
C ILE A 316 -13.54 -13.74 22.10
N ALA A 317 -12.50 -13.22 22.77
CA ALA A 317 -12.56 -12.89 24.19
C ALA A 317 -13.64 -11.86 24.48
N SER A 318 -13.75 -10.82 23.64
CA SER A 318 -14.75 -9.76 23.77
C SER A 318 -16.18 -10.31 23.60
N ILE A 319 -16.39 -11.28 22.70
CA ILE A 319 -17.68 -11.93 22.54
C ILE A 319 -18.05 -12.71 23.81
N TYR A 320 -17.15 -13.56 24.33
CA TYR A 320 -17.39 -14.32 25.56
C TYR A 320 -17.63 -13.41 26.77
N GLU A 321 -16.90 -12.30 26.86
CA GLU A 321 -17.12 -11.31 27.92
C GLU A 321 -18.52 -10.70 27.83
N ASN A 322 -18.99 -10.33 26.63
CA ASN A 322 -20.34 -9.80 26.41
C ASN A 322 -21.44 -10.85 26.71
N MET A 323 -21.14 -12.13 26.58
CA MET A 323 -22.03 -13.22 26.95
C MET A 323 -22.01 -13.53 28.45
N GLY A 324 -21.10 -12.93 29.22
CA GLY A 324 -20.90 -13.20 30.64
C GLY A 324 -20.01 -14.41 30.94
N GLU A 325 -19.42 -15.02 29.92
CA GLU A 325 -18.56 -16.20 30.02
C GLU A 325 -17.09 -15.77 30.31
N LEU A 326 -16.87 -15.29 31.55
CA LEU A 326 -15.63 -14.61 31.93
C LEU A 326 -14.40 -15.53 31.92
N GLU A 327 -14.53 -16.83 32.19
CA GLU A 327 -13.38 -17.75 32.17
C GLU A 327 -12.91 -18.01 30.74
N GLU A 328 -13.82 -18.18 29.79
CA GLU A 328 -13.55 -18.27 28.37
C GLU A 328 -12.90 -16.98 27.86
N ALA A 329 -13.48 -15.83 28.25
CA ALA A 329 -12.92 -14.52 27.91
C ALA A 329 -11.47 -14.38 28.39
N ARG A 330 -11.18 -14.73 29.65
CA ARG A 330 -9.82 -14.71 30.21
C ARG A 330 -8.87 -15.61 29.42
N THR A 331 -9.33 -16.79 29.01
CA THR A 331 -8.55 -17.75 28.26
C THR A 331 -8.13 -17.17 26.92
N TYR A 332 -9.02 -16.53 26.21
CA TYR A 332 -8.72 -15.92 24.91
C TYR A 332 -7.95 -14.60 25.03
N TYR A 333 -8.20 -13.77 26.05
CA TYR A 333 -7.35 -12.61 26.30
C TYR A 333 -5.89 -12.98 26.59
N LYS A 334 -5.63 -14.09 27.32
CA LYS A 334 -4.27 -14.60 27.54
C LYS A 334 -3.58 -15.03 26.22
N LYS A 335 -4.31 -15.58 25.25
CA LYS A 335 -3.78 -15.94 23.92
C LYS A 335 -3.35 -14.72 23.09
N CYS A 336 -3.73 -13.49 23.48
CA CYS A 336 -3.30 -12.26 22.80
C CYS A 336 -1.88 -11.82 23.16
N GLY A 337 -1.20 -12.50 24.12
CA GLY A 337 0.14 -12.14 24.54
C GLY A 337 0.20 -10.74 25.18
N ASP A 338 1.13 -9.95 24.71
CA ASP A 338 1.41 -8.57 25.16
C ASP A 338 0.52 -7.51 24.51
N TYR A 339 -0.53 -7.90 23.77
CA TYR A 339 -1.46 -6.97 23.14
C TYR A 339 -2.14 -6.08 24.19
N ALA A 340 -1.77 -4.80 24.22
CA ALA A 340 -2.13 -3.86 25.29
C ALA A 340 -3.63 -3.81 25.65
N PRO A 341 -4.58 -3.83 24.67
CA PRO A 341 -6.00 -3.90 24.99
C PRO A 341 -6.40 -5.15 25.78
N ALA A 342 -5.85 -6.32 25.43
CA ALA A 342 -6.14 -7.57 26.11
C ALA A 342 -5.55 -7.60 27.53
N VAL A 343 -4.32 -7.10 27.68
CA VAL A 343 -3.66 -6.98 29.01
C VAL A 343 -4.46 -6.08 29.94
N ARG A 344 -5.01 -4.97 29.44
CA ARG A 344 -5.87 -4.07 30.21
C ARG A 344 -7.14 -4.78 30.65
N ARG A 345 -7.84 -5.47 29.74
CA ARG A 345 -9.10 -6.19 30.07
C ARG A 345 -8.88 -7.31 31.08
N LEU A 346 -7.76 -8.05 30.98
CA LEU A 346 -7.42 -9.08 31.98
C LEU A 346 -7.28 -8.51 33.40
N LYS A 347 -6.69 -7.31 33.54
CA LYS A 347 -6.59 -6.64 34.86
C LYS A 347 -7.95 -6.21 35.39
N GLU A 348 -8.81 -5.69 34.52
CA GLU A 348 -10.16 -5.23 34.88
C GLU A 348 -11.02 -6.41 35.31
N ILE A 349 -11.03 -7.53 34.57
CA ILE A 349 -11.79 -8.76 34.93
C ILE A 349 -11.23 -9.42 36.21
N ALA A 350 -9.93 -9.26 36.50
CA ALA A 350 -9.36 -9.81 37.73
C ALA A 350 -9.70 -8.99 38.99
N ALA A 351 -10.12 -7.74 38.82
CA ALA A 351 -10.48 -6.83 39.89
C ALA A 351 -12.00 -6.80 40.17
N SER A 352 -12.82 -7.37 39.29
CA SER A 352 -14.27 -7.56 39.43
C SER A 352 -14.59 -8.91 40.08
#